data_03f80c3090dc38100615587e70fc497b
#
_entry.id   03f80c3090dc38100615587e70fc497b
#
_cell.length_a   1.000
_cell.length_b   1.000
_cell.length_c   1.000
_cell.angle_alpha   90.00
_cell.angle_beta   90.00
_cell.angle_gamma   90.00
#
_symmetry.space_group_name_H-M   'P 1'
#
loop_
_entity.id
_entity.type
_entity.pdbx_description
1 polymer ?
#
loop_
_entity_poly.entity_id
_entity_poly.type
_entity_poly.pdbx_seq_one_letter_code
_entity_poly.pdbx_strand_id
1 'polypeptide(L)'
;TFHIRDDVKFTDGEPLTASDAAFTFNTALATPNSEADLSMLDSVEAPDDTTVIFHMSKPYNAFLYTLAVFGIVPEHCYDEAVYGENPVGSGRYILTQWDKGQQVVLEANPDYYGDEVQMKKVIVLFMEEDAALAAVKAGQVDIAYTSAVYSDEQVDGYQLLVCKSVDSRGISLPSIPAGSEVVDGDTVYAAGNDVTCDVALRRAMNYALDRQTMIDHVLNGYGEVAYSVSDNMPWSSESMIIPYDVEKAEQILADGGWSDTDGDGIVEKDGQKAEFTVYYSASDSVRQALTAEFSNQMKAVGINVLYEGLGSWDELYTKMYSDPITWGWGSNSPVE
;
A
#
# COMPACT_ATOMS: atom_id res chain seq x y z
N THR A 1 -24.16 6.23 17.10
CA THR A 1 -23.82 6.47 18.53
C THR A 1 -22.98 5.33 19.04
N PHE A 2 -21.90 5.63 19.75
CA PHE A 2 -21.02 4.68 20.44
C PHE A 2 -20.96 5.05 21.92
N HIS A 3 -20.84 4.01 22.76
CA HIS A 3 -20.51 4.17 24.17
C HIS A 3 -19.09 3.65 24.38
N ILE A 4 -18.22 4.53 24.84
CA ILE A 4 -16.82 4.20 25.09
C ILE A 4 -16.61 3.81 26.56
N ARG A 5 -15.46 3.22 26.85
CA ARG A 5 -15.01 2.89 28.21
C ARG A 5 -14.73 4.16 29.00
N ASP A 6 -14.85 4.06 30.32
CA ASP A 6 -14.59 5.12 31.30
C ASP A 6 -13.32 4.87 32.14
N ASP A 7 -12.60 3.80 31.85
CA ASP A 7 -11.42 3.35 32.61
C ASP A 7 -10.09 3.49 31.83
N VAL A 8 -10.13 4.15 30.65
CA VAL A 8 -8.95 4.35 29.80
C VAL A 8 -8.26 5.67 30.15
N LYS A 9 -6.92 5.64 30.22
CA LYS A 9 -6.08 6.84 30.37
C LYS A 9 -5.12 6.98 29.21
N PHE A 10 -4.79 8.22 28.91
CA PHE A 10 -3.63 8.54 28.11
C PHE A 10 -2.33 8.29 28.87
N THR A 11 -1.21 8.24 28.13
CA THR A 11 0.12 7.97 28.68
C THR A 11 0.67 9.09 29.60
N ASP A 12 0.02 10.25 29.61
CA ASP A 12 0.29 11.34 30.56
C ASP A 12 -0.57 11.26 31.85
N GLY A 13 -1.47 10.30 31.94
CA GLY A 13 -2.31 10.01 33.10
C GLY A 13 -3.70 10.62 33.06
N GLU A 14 -4.00 11.50 32.11
CA GLU A 14 -5.33 12.08 31.96
C GLU A 14 -6.35 11.05 31.37
N PRO A 15 -7.62 11.10 31.76
CA PRO A 15 -8.63 10.17 31.26
C PRO A 15 -8.91 10.42 29.77
N LEU A 16 -9.14 9.32 29.01
CA LEU A 16 -9.67 9.40 27.66
C LEU A 16 -11.20 9.46 27.75
N THR A 17 -11.79 10.50 27.18
CA THR A 17 -13.23 10.73 27.17
C THR A 17 -13.83 10.83 25.77
N ALA A 18 -15.15 10.87 25.69
CA ALA A 18 -15.84 11.08 24.43
C ALA A 18 -15.51 12.44 23.76
N SER A 19 -15.11 13.44 24.57
CA SER A 19 -14.63 14.74 24.04
C SER A 19 -13.39 14.58 23.18
N ASP A 20 -12.43 13.75 23.60
CA ASP A 20 -11.23 13.48 22.82
C ASP A 20 -11.53 12.80 21.47
N ALA A 21 -12.50 11.87 21.46
CA ALA A 21 -12.96 11.25 20.23
C ALA A 21 -13.62 12.29 19.30
N ALA A 22 -14.53 13.13 19.83
CA ALA A 22 -15.17 14.18 19.06
C ALA A 22 -14.14 15.20 18.53
N PHE A 23 -13.20 15.61 19.35
CA PHE A 23 -12.09 16.49 18.97
C PHE A 23 -11.27 15.88 17.83
N THR A 24 -10.86 14.62 17.95
CA THR A 24 -10.04 13.91 16.95
C THR A 24 -10.70 13.94 15.58
N PHE A 25 -11.94 13.49 15.46
CA PHE A 25 -12.61 13.40 14.18
C PHE A 25 -13.01 14.76 13.61
N ASN A 26 -13.42 15.72 14.44
CA ASN A 26 -13.71 17.08 13.96
C ASN A 26 -12.43 17.80 13.49
N THR A 27 -11.29 17.57 14.14
CA THR A 27 -9.99 18.09 13.68
C THR A 27 -9.60 17.47 12.34
N ALA A 28 -9.75 16.15 12.19
CA ALA A 28 -9.46 15.47 10.92
C ALA A 28 -10.37 15.95 9.78
N LEU A 29 -11.65 16.19 10.04
CA LEU A 29 -12.59 16.78 9.07
C LEU A 29 -12.17 18.19 8.61
N ALA A 30 -11.56 18.96 9.49
CA ALA A 30 -11.10 20.31 9.19
C ALA A 30 -9.70 20.33 8.51
N THR A 31 -8.98 19.21 8.53
CA THR A 31 -7.61 19.11 7.98
C THR A 31 -7.68 18.71 6.51
N PRO A 32 -7.16 19.53 5.57
CA PRO A 32 -7.07 19.17 4.17
C PRO A 32 -6.19 17.92 3.98
N ASN A 33 -6.60 17.03 3.06
CA ASN A 33 -5.86 15.83 2.71
C ASN A 33 -5.66 14.83 3.87
N SER A 34 -6.64 14.70 4.76
CA SER A 34 -6.67 13.59 5.73
C SER A 34 -6.63 12.25 4.96
N GLU A 35 -5.76 11.33 5.37
CA GLU A 35 -5.64 9.99 4.76
C GLU A 35 -6.88 9.11 5.00
N ALA A 36 -7.74 9.48 5.97
CA ALA A 36 -8.96 8.75 6.25
C ALA A 36 -10.12 9.25 5.40
N ASP A 37 -10.88 8.34 4.79
CA ASP A 37 -12.15 8.69 4.13
C ASP A 37 -13.21 9.07 5.17
N LEU A 38 -13.34 10.36 5.41
CA LEU A 38 -14.35 10.97 6.26
C LEU A 38 -15.44 11.69 5.44
N SER A 39 -15.49 11.50 4.13
CA SER A 39 -16.39 12.22 3.20
C SER A 39 -17.89 12.07 3.53
N MET A 40 -18.26 11.02 4.27
CA MET A 40 -19.64 10.77 4.72
C MET A 40 -19.93 11.29 6.13
N LEU A 41 -18.95 11.86 6.81
CA LEU A 41 -19.07 12.37 8.17
C LEU A 41 -19.29 13.88 8.16
N ASP A 42 -20.37 14.35 8.77
CA ASP A 42 -20.68 15.78 8.88
C ASP A 42 -20.07 16.40 10.16
N SER A 43 -20.21 15.72 11.29
CA SER A 43 -19.69 16.18 12.58
C SER A 43 -19.71 15.07 13.63
N VAL A 44 -19.01 15.30 14.75
CA VAL A 44 -19.00 14.39 15.90
C VAL A 44 -19.32 15.18 17.17
N GLU A 45 -20.19 14.64 18.00
CA GLU A 45 -20.60 15.23 19.28
C GLU A 45 -20.29 14.29 20.45
N ALA A 46 -19.96 14.86 21.59
CA ALA A 46 -19.79 14.19 22.87
C ALA A 46 -20.74 14.82 23.91
N PRO A 47 -21.97 14.32 24.05
CA PRO A 47 -22.93 14.88 25.00
C PRO A 47 -22.60 14.59 26.46
N ASP A 48 -21.77 13.59 26.72
CA ASP A 48 -21.22 13.22 28.03
C ASP A 48 -19.87 12.52 27.82
N ASP A 49 -19.18 12.19 28.93
CA ASP A 49 -17.81 11.65 28.90
C ASP A 49 -17.67 10.27 28.22
N THR A 50 -18.76 9.56 28.01
CA THR A 50 -18.76 8.19 27.47
C THR A 50 -19.57 7.99 26.21
N THR A 51 -20.29 9.00 25.76
CA THR A 51 -21.15 8.91 24.56
C THR A 51 -20.58 9.72 23.40
N VAL A 52 -20.32 9.05 22.27
CA VAL A 52 -19.88 9.68 21.01
C VAL A 52 -20.98 9.51 19.96
N ILE A 53 -21.38 10.60 19.32
CA ILE A 53 -22.41 10.63 18.26
C ILE A 53 -21.76 11.10 16.97
N PHE A 54 -21.69 10.23 15.97
CA PHE A 54 -21.27 10.56 14.61
C PHE A 54 -22.48 10.93 13.77
N HIS A 55 -22.51 12.12 13.21
CA HIS A 55 -23.53 12.62 12.30
C HIS A 55 -23.07 12.37 10.87
N MET A 56 -23.81 11.50 10.16
CA MET A 56 -23.45 11.07 8.81
C MET A 56 -24.38 11.74 7.79
N SER A 57 -23.84 12.25 6.68
CA SER A 57 -24.59 12.81 5.55
C SER A 57 -25.47 11.76 4.85
N LYS A 58 -25.05 10.52 4.85
CA LYS A 58 -25.80 9.35 4.34
C LYS A 58 -25.31 8.05 4.98
N PRO A 59 -26.08 6.95 4.92
CA PRO A 59 -25.65 5.66 5.41
C PRO A 59 -24.36 5.21 4.71
N TYR A 60 -23.35 4.78 5.50
CA TYR A 60 -22.06 4.32 5.02
C TYR A 60 -21.58 3.10 5.81
N ASN A 61 -21.69 1.92 5.22
CA ASN A 61 -21.44 0.66 5.91
C ASN A 61 -19.96 0.43 6.24
N ALA A 62 -19.05 1.03 5.46
CA ALA A 62 -17.61 0.88 5.67
C ALA A 62 -17.07 1.78 6.79
N PHE A 63 -17.85 2.71 7.33
CA PHE A 63 -17.39 3.65 8.37
C PHE A 63 -16.78 2.98 9.60
N LEU A 64 -17.20 1.76 9.94
CA LEU A 64 -16.60 0.99 11.03
C LEU A 64 -15.15 0.60 10.76
N TYR A 65 -14.78 0.38 9.51
CA TYR A 65 -13.38 0.11 9.14
C TYR A 65 -12.51 1.37 9.32
N THR A 66 -13.02 2.52 8.89
CA THR A 66 -12.37 3.82 9.14
C THR A 66 -12.14 4.05 10.64
N LEU A 67 -13.16 3.81 11.48
CA LEU A 67 -13.02 3.94 12.94
C LEU A 67 -11.97 2.98 13.53
N ALA A 68 -11.83 1.78 12.98
CA ALA A 68 -10.93 0.76 13.52
C ALA A 68 -9.43 1.11 13.36
N VAL A 69 -9.10 1.95 12.40
CA VAL A 69 -7.71 2.35 12.11
C VAL A 69 -7.38 3.78 12.56
N PHE A 70 -8.37 4.54 13.02
CA PHE A 70 -8.21 5.92 13.40
C PHE A 70 -7.86 6.06 14.89
N GLY A 71 -6.65 6.55 15.20
CA GLY A 71 -6.20 6.75 16.58
C GLY A 71 -6.83 7.98 17.22
N ILE A 72 -7.26 7.88 18.49
CA ILE A 72 -7.79 9.01 19.27
C ILE A 72 -6.61 9.82 19.84
N VAL A 73 -6.63 11.12 19.60
CA VAL A 73 -5.64 12.06 20.16
C VAL A 73 -6.26 12.86 21.32
N PRO A 74 -5.47 13.20 22.35
CA PRO A 74 -5.96 13.97 23.51
C PRO A 74 -6.17 15.44 23.14
N GLU A 75 -7.37 15.97 23.37
CA GLU A 75 -7.72 17.37 23.14
C GLU A 75 -6.83 18.32 23.97
N HIS A 76 -6.55 17.95 25.22
CA HIS A 76 -5.88 18.82 26.20
C HIS A 76 -4.41 19.16 25.86
N CYS A 77 -3.74 18.33 25.07
CA CYS A 77 -2.31 18.53 24.75
C CYS A 77 -2.00 18.39 23.24
N TYR A 78 -3.01 18.30 22.39
CA TYR A 78 -2.79 18.23 20.95
C TYR A 78 -2.28 19.58 20.40
N ASP A 79 -1.12 19.54 19.77
CA ASP A 79 -0.55 20.64 19.01
C ASP A 79 -0.04 20.07 17.67
N GLU A 80 -0.72 20.42 16.59
CA GLU A 80 -0.45 19.92 15.24
C GLU A 80 1.04 20.04 14.84
N ALA A 81 1.72 21.08 15.27
CA ALA A 81 3.11 21.34 14.90
C ALA A 81 4.11 20.36 15.54
N VAL A 82 3.79 19.79 16.69
CA VAL A 82 4.76 19.01 17.49
C VAL A 82 4.24 17.65 17.94
N TYR A 83 2.94 17.39 17.84
CA TYR A 83 2.34 16.15 18.35
C TYR A 83 2.95 14.90 17.72
N GLY A 84 3.26 14.92 16.42
CA GLY A 84 3.89 13.80 15.73
C GLY A 84 5.28 13.43 16.27
N GLU A 85 5.98 14.37 16.92
CA GLU A 85 7.28 14.11 17.53
C GLU A 85 7.19 13.65 19.00
N ASN A 86 6.09 14.00 19.68
CA ASN A 86 5.87 13.68 21.09
C ASN A 86 4.44 13.18 21.31
N PRO A 87 4.06 12.05 20.72
CA PRO A 87 2.70 11.55 20.76
C PRO A 87 2.29 11.12 22.17
N VAL A 88 1.11 11.54 22.58
CA VAL A 88 0.41 11.07 23.79
C VAL A 88 -0.76 10.21 23.35
N GLY A 89 -0.76 8.95 23.70
CA GLY A 89 -1.79 7.99 23.30
C GLY A 89 -2.26 7.13 24.45
N SER A 90 -3.16 6.19 24.18
CA SER A 90 -3.66 5.22 25.16
C SER A 90 -3.19 3.79 24.87
N GLY A 91 -2.20 3.63 24.00
CA GLY A 91 -1.73 2.34 23.52
C GLY A 91 -0.87 1.55 24.52
N ARG A 92 -0.44 0.36 24.08
CA ARG A 92 0.39 -0.58 24.87
C ARG A 92 1.76 -0.04 25.22
N TYR A 93 2.28 0.90 24.43
CA TYR A 93 3.64 1.43 24.55
C TYR A 93 3.65 2.95 24.54
N ILE A 94 4.65 3.50 25.19
CA ILE A 94 4.98 4.92 25.25
C ILE A 94 6.24 5.14 24.43
N LEU A 95 6.25 6.12 23.53
CA LEU A 95 7.45 6.57 22.84
C LEU A 95 8.32 7.35 23.82
N THR A 96 9.51 6.81 24.15
CA THR A 96 10.42 7.44 25.12
C THR A 96 11.65 8.06 24.47
N GLN A 97 11.98 7.65 23.24
CA GLN A 97 13.09 8.20 22.47
C GLN A 97 12.84 8.05 20.98
N TRP A 98 13.14 9.05 20.21
CA TRP A 98 13.15 9.00 18.75
C TRP A 98 14.43 9.62 18.20
N ASP A 99 15.33 8.78 17.69
CA ASP A 99 16.53 9.19 16.97
C ASP A 99 16.18 9.15 15.46
N LYS A 100 15.84 10.32 14.90
CA LYS A 100 15.31 10.44 13.53
C LYS A 100 16.25 9.75 12.52
N GLY A 101 15.67 8.86 11.69
CA GLY A 101 16.40 8.07 10.69
C GLY A 101 17.23 6.91 11.25
N GLN A 102 17.21 6.65 12.56
CA GLN A 102 17.99 5.58 13.19
C GLN A 102 17.12 4.60 13.96
N GLN A 103 16.39 5.08 14.99
CA GLN A 103 15.59 4.20 15.84
C GLN A 103 14.48 4.95 16.58
N VAL A 104 13.51 4.17 17.07
CA VAL A 104 12.60 4.56 18.12
C VAL A 104 12.68 3.59 19.30
N VAL A 105 12.53 4.13 20.52
CA VAL A 105 12.48 3.36 21.76
C VAL A 105 11.08 3.49 22.36
N LEU A 106 10.46 2.36 22.61
CA LEU A 106 9.13 2.23 23.17
C LEU A 106 9.22 1.50 24.52
N GLU A 107 8.57 2.01 25.54
CA GLU A 107 8.46 1.37 26.87
C GLU A 107 7.01 1.01 27.14
N ALA A 108 6.80 -0.13 27.84
CA ALA A 108 5.47 -0.60 28.16
C ALA A 108 4.69 0.43 28.97
N ASN A 109 3.48 0.73 28.54
CA ASN A 109 2.55 1.58 29.27
C ASN A 109 2.02 0.84 30.52
N PRO A 110 2.32 1.29 31.74
CA PRO A 110 1.88 0.61 32.96
C PRO A 110 0.37 0.74 33.19
N ASP A 111 -0.26 1.76 32.59
CA ASP A 111 -1.70 2.05 32.72
C ASP A 111 -2.50 1.56 31.49
N TYR A 112 -1.92 0.65 30.69
CA TYR A 112 -2.63 0.09 29.56
C TYR A 112 -3.87 -0.68 29.98
N TYR A 113 -5.01 -0.35 29.43
CA TYR A 113 -6.34 -0.87 29.78
C TYR A 113 -6.62 -2.32 29.33
N GLY A 114 -5.75 -2.93 28.57
CA GLY A 114 -5.85 -4.32 28.12
C GLY A 114 -4.96 -5.27 28.92
N ASP A 115 -4.60 -6.39 28.31
CA ASP A 115 -3.74 -7.39 28.95
C ASP A 115 -2.33 -6.82 29.23
N GLU A 116 -1.69 -7.34 30.29
CA GLU A 116 -0.34 -6.93 30.66
C GLU A 116 0.64 -7.07 29.51
N VAL A 117 1.39 -6.00 29.25
CA VAL A 117 2.40 -5.94 28.19
C VAL A 117 3.61 -6.78 28.60
N GLN A 118 3.89 -7.85 27.87
CA GLN A 118 4.96 -8.80 28.19
C GLN A 118 6.34 -8.22 27.91
N MET A 119 6.54 -7.61 26.74
CA MET A 119 7.79 -6.95 26.40
C MET A 119 7.82 -5.57 27.03
N LYS A 120 8.70 -5.38 28.01
CA LYS A 120 8.78 -4.11 28.77
C LYS A 120 9.42 -2.97 27.98
N LYS A 121 10.24 -3.32 26.98
CA LYS A 121 10.92 -2.35 26.10
C LYS A 121 11.01 -2.93 24.68
N VAL A 122 10.73 -2.11 23.68
CA VAL A 122 10.88 -2.43 22.27
C VAL A 122 11.74 -1.34 21.62
N ILE A 123 12.76 -1.74 20.88
CA ILE A 123 13.60 -0.84 20.09
C ILE A 123 13.38 -1.20 18.62
N VAL A 124 12.89 -0.25 17.83
CA VAL A 124 12.73 -0.41 16.39
C VAL A 124 13.89 0.32 15.71
N LEU A 125 14.74 -0.45 15.03
CA LEU A 125 15.86 0.08 14.24
C LEU A 125 15.41 0.26 12.80
N PHE A 126 15.69 1.41 12.20
CA PHE A 126 15.40 1.67 10.80
C PHE A 126 16.54 1.17 9.93
N MET A 127 16.26 0.20 9.07
CA MET A 127 17.24 -0.46 8.20
C MET A 127 16.58 -0.80 6.87
N GLU A 128 17.38 -0.81 5.80
CA GLU A 128 17.00 -1.42 4.54
C GLU A 128 16.93 -2.96 4.67
N GLU A 129 16.21 -3.63 3.77
CA GLU A 129 15.89 -5.06 3.87
C GLU A 129 17.13 -5.96 3.98
N ASP A 130 18.17 -5.70 3.19
CA ASP A 130 19.42 -6.44 3.19
C ASP A 130 20.22 -6.23 4.50
N ALA A 131 20.21 -5.01 5.02
CA ALA A 131 20.82 -4.67 6.30
C ALA A 131 20.08 -5.34 7.47
N ALA A 132 18.74 -5.38 7.43
CA ALA A 132 17.93 -6.06 8.43
C ALA A 132 18.18 -7.58 8.43
N LEU A 133 18.29 -8.20 7.25
CA LEU A 133 18.69 -9.61 7.11
C LEU A 133 20.10 -9.88 7.64
N ALA A 134 21.06 -9.00 7.36
CA ALA A 134 22.41 -9.10 7.90
C ALA A 134 22.44 -8.98 9.43
N ALA A 135 21.64 -8.05 10.00
CA ALA A 135 21.53 -7.84 11.45
C ALA A 135 20.97 -9.06 12.17
N VAL A 136 19.91 -9.71 11.62
CA VAL A 136 19.36 -10.93 12.21
C VAL A 136 20.34 -12.10 12.10
N LYS A 137 21.07 -12.27 10.98
CA LYS A 137 22.13 -13.27 10.83
C LYS A 137 23.28 -13.06 11.83
N ALA A 138 23.56 -11.83 12.19
CA ALA A 138 24.56 -11.47 13.19
C ALA A 138 24.06 -11.56 14.64
N GLY A 139 22.80 -11.87 14.88
CA GLY A 139 22.19 -11.93 16.22
C GLY A 139 22.05 -10.54 16.88
N GLN A 140 21.98 -9.48 16.09
CA GLN A 140 21.90 -8.10 16.58
C GLN A 140 20.45 -7.63 16.83
N VAL A 141 19.49 -8.31 16.24
CA VAL A 141 18.06 -8.04 16.40
C VAL A 141 17.30 -9.34 16.69
N ASP A 142 16.22 -9.26 17.43
CA ASP A 142 15.38 -10.41 17.80
C ASP A 142 14.35 -10.72 16.71
N ILE A 143 13.91 -9.70 15.95
CA ILE A 143 12.96 -9.80 14.85
C ILE A 143 13.47 -8.91 13.71
N ALA A 144 13.43 -9.41 12.49
CA ALA A 144 13.63 -8.60 11.29
C ALA A 144 12.47 -8.79 10.33
N TYR A 145 11.99 -7.70 9.74
CA TYR A 145 11.16 -7.76 8.56
C TYR A 145 12.06 -8.02 7.35
N THR A 146 11.63 -8.93 6.49
CA THR A 146 12.32 -9.22 5.23
C THR A 146 11.30 -9.47 4.13
N SER A 147 11.66 -9.18 2.90
CA SER A 147 10.78 -9.41 1.77
C SER A 147 10.78 -10.86 1.30
N ALA A 148 9.78 -11.23 0.49
CA ALA A 148 9.64 -12.58 -0.05
C ALA A 148 10.87 -13.04 -0.88
N VAL A 149 11.61 -12.12 -1.49
CA VAL A 149 12.82 -12.46 -2.27
C VAL A 149 13.96 -13.04 -1.42
N TYR A 150 13.93 -12.84 -0.10
CA TYR A 150 14.91 -13.39 0.85
C TYR A 150 14.35 -14.54 1.70
N SER A 151 13.13 -15.02 1.41
CA SER A 151 12.42 -15.97 2.27
C SER A 151 13.01 -17.37 2.31
N ASP A 152 13.87 -17.75 1.36
CA ASP A 152 14.62 -19.01 1.34
C ASP A 152 15.90 -18.98 2.20
N GLU A 153 16.27 -17.79 2.69
CA GLU A 153 17.41 -17.63 3.57
C GLU A 153 17.11 -18.21 4.97
N GLN A 154 17.90 -19.20 5.37
CA GLN A 154 17.80 -19.79 6.70
C GLN A 154 18.77 -19.10 7.66
N VAL A 155 18.28 -18.73 8.84
CA VAL A 155 19.07 -18.09 9.89
C VAL A 155 19.06 -18.96 11.15
N ASP A 156 20.23 -19.41 11.59
CA ASP A 156 20.34 -20.27 12.77
C ASP A 156 19.78 -19.59 14.03
N GLY A 157 18.91 -20.30 14.73
CA GLY A 157 18.26 -19.81 15.95
C GLY A 157 17.05 -18.92 15.73
N TYR A 158 16.66 -18.65 14.49
CA TYR A 158 15.47 -17.87 14.13
C TYR A 158 14.46 -18.73 13.37
N GLN A 159 13.23 -18.27 13.34
CA GLN A 159 12.12 -18.89 12.61
C GLN A 159 11.55 -17.89 11.62
N LEU A 160 11.34 -18.32 10.37
CA LEU A 160 10.57 -17.54 9.39
C LEU A 160 9.08 -17.57 9.77
N LEU A 161 8.50 -16.39 9.97
CA LEU A 161 7.07 -16.19 10.17
C LEU A 161 6.45 -15.59 8.91
N VAL A 162 5.55 -16.31 8.28
CA VAL A 162 4.81 -15.85 7.11
C VAL A 162 3.53 -15.17 7.57
N CYS A 163 3.46 -13.85 7.43
CA CYS A 163 2.30 -13.06 7.78
C CYS A 163 1.42 -12.86 6.54
N LYS A 164 0.18 -13.36 6.58
CA LYS A 164 -0.80 -13.06 5.54
C LYS A 164 -1.22 -11.61 5.62
N SER A 165 -1.34 -10.96 4.47
CA SER A 165 -1.84 -9.59 4.34
C SER A 165 -2.93 -9.52 3.28
N VAL A 166 -3.64 -8.39 3.21
CA VAL A 166 -4.58 -8.05 2.14
C VAL A 166 -3.88 -7.27 1.02
N ASP A 167 -2.58 -7.06 1.16
CA ASP A 167 -1.78 -6.29 0.23
C ASP A 167 -1.58 -7.05 -1.09
N SER A 168 -1.83 -6.38 -2.19
CA SER A 168 -1.64 -6.88 -3.55
C SER A 168 -0.58 -6.07 -4.28
N ARG A 169 0.12 -6.70 -5.20
CA ARG A 169 1.09 -6.04 -6.09
C ARG A 169 0.62 -6.16 -7.53
N GLY A 170 0.65 -5.04 -8.25
CA GLY A 170 0.24 -5.00 -9.65
C GLY A 170 0.84 -3.79 -10.36
N ILE A 171 0.68 -3.77 -11.69
CA ILE A 171 1.13 -2.66 -12.51
C ILE A 171 -0.10 -1.87 -12.95
N SER A 172 -0.16 -0.58 -12.56
CA SER A 172 -1.12 0.36 -13.10
C SER A 172 -0.70 0.78 -14.51
N LEU A 173 -1.66 0.83 -15.42
CA LEU A 173 -1.45 1.20 -16.81
C LEU A 173 -2.36 2.38 -17.16
N PRO A 174 -1.83 3.55 -17.55
CA PRO A 174 -2.65 4.63 -18.05
C PRO A 174 -3.50 4.16 -19.21
N SER A 175 -4.81 4.43 -19.16
CA SER A 175 -5.80 3.90 -20.10
C SER A 175 -6.35 4.91 -21.10
N ILE A 176 -5.85 6.14 -21.08
CA ILE A 176 -6.19 7.23 -22.01
C ILE A 176 -4.94 7.64 -22.80
N PRO A 177 -5.09 8.23 -23.99
CA PRO A 177 -3.97 8.76 -24.75
C PRO A 177 -3.22 9.88 -24.00
N ALA A 178 -1.95 10.04 -24.29
CA ALA A 178 -1.14 11.15 -23.76
C ALA A 178 -1.71 12.53 -24.16
N GLY A 179 -1.36 13.56 -23.38
CA GLY A 179 -1.78 14.94 -23.60
C GLY A 179 -3.04 15.35 -22.83
N SER A 180 -3.55 14.48 -21.96
CA SER A 180 -4.57 14.84 -20.98
C SER A 180 -3.92 15.37 -19.70
N GLU A 181 -4.73 16.01 -18.84
CA GLU A 181 -4.32 16.49 -17.52
C GLU A 181 -5.31 16.00 -16.47
N VAL A 182 -4.79 15.71 -15.28
CA VAL A 182 -5.57 15.41 -14.08
C VAL A 182 -5.27 16.46 -13.03
N VAL A 183 -6.30 17.01 -12.41
CA VAL A 183 -6.18 17.95 -11.30
C VAL A 183 -6.46 17.19 -10.02
N ASP A 184 -5.48 17.15 -9.14
CA ASP A 184 -5.60 16.54 -7.82
C ASP A 184 -5.18 17.58 -6.76
N GLY A 185 -6.15 18.02 -5.96
CA GLY A 185 -5.98 19.19 -5.12
C GLY A 185 -5.62 20.44 -5.92
N ASP A 186 -4.49 21.06 -5.57
CA ASP A 186 -3.94 22.25 -6.26
C ASP A 186 -2.90 21.88 -7.35
N THR A 187 -2.64 20.59 -7.58
CA THR A 187 -1.60 20.12 -8.51
C THR A 187 -2.23 19.63 -9.80
N VAL A 188 -1.61 20.02 -10.92
CA VAL A 188 -1.97 19.55 -12.26
C VAL A 188 -0.92 18.55 -12.72
N TYR A 189 -1.36 17.33 -13.03
CA TYR A 189 -0.52 16.24 -13.50
C TYR A 189 -0.76 15.99 -15.00
N ALA A 190 0.32 15.73 -15.75
CA ALA A 190 0.20 15.15 -17.07
C ALA A 190 -0.41 13.75 -16.97
N ALA A 191 -1.31 13.39 -17.88
CA ALA A 191 -2.00 12.10 -17.86
C ALA A 191 -2.02 11.44 -19.24
N GLY A 192 -2.12 10.11 -19.22
CA GLY A 192 -2.25 9.28 -20.41
C GLY A 192 -0.93 8.83 -21.01
N ASN A 193 -1.01 7.73 -21.77
CA ASN A 193 0.14 7.10 -22.44
C ASN A 193 -0.32 6.50 -23.76
N ASP A 194 0.33 6.88 -24.86
CA ASP A 194 -0.11 6.52 -26.23
C ASP A 194 0.04 5.02 -26.55
N VAL A 195 0.89 4.31 -25.81
CA VAL A 195 1.06 2.85 -25.96
C VAL A 195 0.06 2.10 -25.08
N THR A 196 0.07 2.37 -23.77
CA THR A 196 -0.75 1.62 -22.82
C THR A 196 -2.23 1.98 -22.86
N CYS A 197 -2.64 3.08 -23.52
CA CYS A 197 -4.04 3.39 -23.74
C CYS A 197 -4.74 2.42 -24.70
N ASP A 198 -4.00 1.67 -25.51
CA ASP A 198 -4.58 0.67 -26.40
C ASP A 198 -5.12 -0.53 -25.60
N VAL A 199 -6.41 -0.81 -25.77
CA VAL A 199 -7.09 -1.86 -25.01
C VAL A 199 -6.65 -3.27 -25.43
N ALA A 200 -6.29 -3.48 -26.72
CA ALA A 200 -5.81 -4.78 -27.18
C ALA A 200 -4.46 -5.08 -26.55
N LEU A 201 -3.56 -4.09 -26.44
CA LEU A 201 -2.27 -4.25 -25.79
C LEU A 201 -2.44 -4.62 -24.31
N ARG A 202 -3.27 -3.87 -23.53
CA ARG A 202 -3.52 -4.20 -22.11
C ARG A 202 -4.14 -5.60 -21.92
N ARG A 203 -5.07 -5.99 -22.79
CA ARG A 203 -5.67 -7.33 -22.74
C ARG A 203 -4.66 -8.41 -23.06
N ALA A 204 -3.84 -8.23 -24.09
CA ALA A 204 -2.79 -9.16 -24.47
C ALA A 204 -1.79 -9.37 -23.33
N MET A 205 -1.30 -8.29 -22.69
CA MET A 205 -0.41 -8.39 -21.54
C MET A 205 -1.01 -9.23 -20.40
N ASN A 206 -2.32 -9.10 -20.14
CA ASN A 206 -2.97 -9.88 -19.10
C ASN A 206 -3.01 -11.39 -19.43
N TYR A 207 -3.19 -11.78 -20.69
CA TYR A 207 -3.13 -13.19 -21.13
C TYR A 207 -1.69 -13.70 -21.21
N ALA A 208 -0.72 -12.86 -21.56
CA ALA A 208 0.70 -13.23 -21.66
C ALA A 208 1.39 -13.35 -20.29
N LEU A 209 0.74 -12.93 -19.20
CA LEU A 209 1.32 -12.90 -17.86
C LEU A 209 1.07 -14.23 -17.12
N ASP A 210 2.12 -15.02 -16.94
CA ASP A 210 2.14 -16.18 -16.04
C ASP A 210 2.38 -15.73 -14.59
N ARG A 211 1.28 -15.48 -13.89
CA ARG A 211 1.32 -15.02 -12.49
C ARG A 211 1.83 -16.07 -11.52
N GLN A 212 1.60 -17.36 -11.82
CA GLN A 212 2.10 -18.43 -10.97
C GLN A 212 3.64 -18.50 -11.04
N THR A 213 4.21 -18.38 -12.22
CA THR A 213 5.66 -18.32 -12.40
C THR A 213 6.27 -17.12 -11.66
N MET A 214 5.58 -15.96 -11.63
CA MET A 214 6.02 -14.82 -10.81
C MET A 214 6.08 -15.15 -9.32
N ILE A 215 5.07 -15.84 -8.79
CA ILE A 215 5.06 -16.25 -7.38
C ILE A 215 6.19 -17.23 -7.10
N ASP A 216 6.33 -18.25 -7.94
CA ASP A 216 7.31 -19.32 -7.72
C ASP A 216 8.75 -18.83 -7.82
N HIS A 217 9.05 -17.96 -8.80
CA HIS A 217 10.41 -17.53 -9.10
C HIS A 217 10.82 -16.22 -8.40
N VAL A 218 9.87 -15.31 -8.16
CA VAL A 218 10.18 -14.01 -7.57
C VAL A 218 9.92 -14.01 -6.07
N LEU A 219 8.82 -14.67 -5.64
CA LEU A 219 8.37 -14.67 -4.26
C LEU A 219 8.69 -15.99 -3.54
N ASN A 220 9.47 -16.87 -4.13
CA ASN A 220 9.84 -18.18 -3.56
C ASN A 220 8.61 -19.01 -3.10
N GLY A 221 7.47 -18.86 -3.80
CA GLY A 221 6.21 -19.49 -3.44
C GLY A 221 5.42 -18.78 -2.33
N TYR A 222 5.91 -17.68 -1.78
CA TYR A 222 5.22 -16.91 -0.73
C TYR A 222 4.33 -15.83 -1.31
N GLY A 223 3.20 -16.22 -1.85
CA GLY A 223 2.21 -15.33 -2.42
C GLY A 223 1.02 -16.10 -2.96
N GLU A 224 0.02 -15.39 -3.39
CA GLU A 224 -1.16 -15.94 -4.05
C GLU A 224 -1.41 -15.17 -5.35
N VAL A 225 -1.88 -15.88 -6.39
CA VAL A 225 -2.20 -15.24 -7.67
C VAL A 225 -3.36 -14.27 -7.46
N ALA A 226 -3.22 -13.05 -7.96
CA ALA A 226 -4.26 -12.03 -7.95
C ALA A 226 -4.58 -11.55 -9.38
N TYR A 227 -5.85 -11.28 -9.63
CA TYR A 227 -6.39 -10.71 -10.87
C TYR A 227 -7.02 -9.34 -10.64
N SER A 228 -7.21 -8.97 -9.37
CA SER A 228 -7.71 -7.68 -8.93
C SER A 228 -7.12 -7.31 -7.56
N VAL A 229 -7.27 -6.06 -7.18
CA VAL A 229 -6.86 -5.57 -5.85
C VAL A 229 -7.72 -6.13 -4.70
N SER A 230 -8.82 -6.78 -5.01
CA SER A 230 -9.75 -7.35 -4.03
C SER A 230 -9.77 -8.88 -4.02
N ASP A 231 -8.80 -9.54 -4.66
CA ASP A 231 -8.72 -11.00 -4.64
C ASP A 231 -8.53 -11.53 -3.22
N ASN A 232 -9.09 -12.72 -2.98
CA ASN A 232 -9.17 -13.34 -1.66
C ASN A 232 -9.99 -12.58 -0.60
N MET A 233 -10.69 -11.53 -1.00
CA MET A 233 -11.64 -10.82 -0.15
C MET A 233 -13.06 -11.37 -0.35
N PRO A 234 -13.97 -11.22 0.65
CA PRO A 234 -15.35 -11.74 0.53
C PRO A 234 -16.16 -11.19 -0.65
N TRP A 235 -15.70 -10.10 -1.26
CA TRP A 235 -16.33 -9.43 -2.40
C TRP A 235 -15.55 -9.61 -3.72
N SER A 236 -14.55 -10.46 -3.76
CA SER A 236 -13.83 -10.81 -5.00
C SER A 236 -14.75 -11.49 -6.00
N SER A 237 -14.41 -11.38 -7.29
CA SER A 237 -15.23 -11.95 -8.38
C SER A 237 -14.40 -12.88 -9.27
N GLU A 238 -14.84 -14.12 -9.41
CA GLU A 238 -14.23 -15.08 -10.33
C GLU A 238 -14.28 -14.62 -11.81
N SER A 239 -15.16 -13.68 -12.15
CA SER A 239 -15.21 -13.10 -13.50
C SER A 239 -13.98 -12.28 -13.89
N MET A 240 -13.13 -11.93 -12.91
CA MET A 240 -11.87 -11.21 -13.13
C MET A 240 -10.72 -12.15 -13.51
N ILE A 241 -10.89 -13.47 -13.39
CA ILE A 241 -9.84 -14.45 -13.69
C ILE A 241 -9.53 -14.46 -15.18
N ILE A 242 -8.28 -14.16 -15.51
CA ILE A 242 -7.73 -14.21 -16.87
C ILE A 242 -6.65 -15.30 -16.89
N PRO A 243 -6.89 -16.42 -17.60
CA PRO A 243 -5.93 -17.52 -17.66
C PRO A 243 -4.68 -17.09 -18.45
N TYR A 244 -3.53 -17.65 -18.10
CA TYR A 244 -2.33 -17.52 -18.90
C TYR A 244 -2.50 -18.25 -20.25
N ASP A 245 -2.35 -17.52 -21.34
CA ASP A 245 -2.54 -18.02 -22.70
C ASP A 245 -1.81 -17.09 -23.70
N VAL A 246 -0.59 -17.49 -24.07
CA VAL A 246 0.27 -16.71 -24.99
C VAL A 246 -0.34 -16.65 -26.39
N GLU A 247 -0.90 -17.77 -26.89
CA GLU A 247 -1.52 -17.81 -28.24
C GLU A 247 -2.71 -16.83 -28.29
N LYS A 248 -3.48 -16.78 -27.22
CA LYS A 248 -4.58 -15.83 -27.09
C LYS A 248 -4.10 -14.38 -27.04
N ALA A 249 -2.99 -14.12 -26.37
CA ALA A 249 -2.35 -12.80 -26.33
C ALA A 249 -1.91 -12.34 -27.72
N GLU A 250 -1.21 -13.20 -28.47
CA GLU A 250 -0.79 -12.94 -29.84
C GLU A 250 -1.99 -12.67 -30.78
N GLN A 251 -3.06 -13.49 -30.66
CA GLN A 251 -4.28 -13.26 -31.43
C GLN A 251 -4.93 -11.91 -31.13
N ILE A 252 -4.96 -11.49 -29.84
CA ILE A 252 -5.52 -10.20 -29.45
C ILE A 252 -4.69 -9.05 -30.03
N LEU A 253 -3.35 -9.17 -30.02
CA LEU A 253 -2.47 -8.17 -30.63
C LEU A 253 -2.74 -8.07 -32.13
N ALA A 254 -2.77 -9.18 -32.84
CA ALA A 254 -3.02 -9.22 -34.28
C ALA A 254 -4.39 -8.62 -34.64
N ASP A 255 -5.47 -9.02 -33.93
CA ASP A 255 -6.82 -8.48 -34.11
C ASP A 255 -6.89 -6.97 -33.78
N GLY A 256 -6.04 -6.50 -32.86
CA GLY A 256 -5.88 -5.11 -32.49
C GLY A 256 -5.03 -4.28 -33.45
N GLY A 257 -4.44 -4.91 -34.49
CA GLY A 257 -3.61 -4.27 -35.49
C GLY A 257 -2.13 -4.11 -35.08
N TRP A 258 -1.69 -4.85 -34.05
CA TRP A 258 -0.30 -4.91 -33.62
C TRP A 258 0.43 -6.04 -34.34
N SER A 259 1.56 -5.76 -34.99
CA SER A 259 2.39 -6.75 -35.66
C SER A 259 3.82 -6.26 -35.80
N ASP A 260 4.79 -7.16 -35.74
CA ASP A 260 6.19 -6.85 -36.04
C ASP A 260 6.36 -6.71 -37.56
N THR A 261 6.48 -5.49 -38.06
CA THR A 261 6.55 -5.21 -39.50
C THR A 261 7.98 -4.94 -39.98
N ASP A 262 8.91 -4.59 -39.10
CA ASP A 262 10.30 -4.32 -39.41
C ASP A 262 11.25 -5.50 -39.04
N GLY A 263 10.76 -6.50 -38.31
CA GLY A 263 11.47 -7.72 -37.98
C GLY A 263 12.45 -7.57 -36.79
N ASP A 264 12.25 -6.55 -35.95
CA ASP A 264 13.09 -6.33 -34.77
C ASP A 264 12.60 -7.07 -33.51
N GLY A 265 11.45 -7.76 -33.59
CA GLY A 265 10.86 -8.55 -32.53
C GLY A 265 9.92 -7.77 -31.64
N ILE A 266 9.65 -6.48 -31.92
CA ILE A 266 8.71 -5.65 -31.21
C ILE A 266 7.50 -5.39 -32.13
N VAL A 267 6.29 -5.62 -31.61
CA VAL A 267 5.09 -5.32 -32.40
C VAL A 267 4.82 -3.82 -32.44
N GLU A 268 4.38 -3.33 -33.59
CA GLU A 268 3.97 -1.93 -33.78
C GLU A 268 2.58 -1.81 -34.38
N LYS A 269 1.97 -0.64 -34.18
CA LYS A 269 0.69 -0.24 -34.74
C LYS A 269 0.76 1.24 -35.12
N ASP A 270 0.39 1.55 -36.36
CA ASP A 270 0.40 2.92 -36.90
C ASP A 270 1.76 3.66 -36.70
N GLY A 271 2.87 2.91 -36.70
CA GLY A 271 4.22 3.41 -36.48
C GLY A 271 4.62 3.58 -35.01
N GLN A 272 3.74 3.25 -34.07
CA GLN A 272 4.03 3.24 -32.64
C GLN A 272 4.46 1.85 -32.22
N LYS A 273 5.68 1.69 -31.68
CA LYS A 273 6.15 0.43 -31.09
C LYS A 273 5.46 0.16 -29.75
N ALA A 274 5.20 -1.13 -29.46
CA ALA A 274 4.78 -1.57 -28.15
C ALA A 274 5.94 -1.52 -27.14
N GLU A 275 6.38 -0.30 -26.87
CA GLU A 275 7.51 -0.02 -25.97
C GLU A 275 7.12 1.05 -24.95
N PHE A 276 7.35 0.76 -23.66
CA PHE A 276 7.08 1.70 -22.57
C PHE A 276 7.95 1.37 -21.35
N THR A 277 8.06 2.34 -20.43
CA THR A 277 8.79 2.17 -19.17
C THR A 277 7.81 1.95 -18.03
N VAL A 278 8.11 0.98 -17.14
CA VAL A 278 7.41 0.78 -15.87
C VAL A 278 8.30 1.30 -14.75
N TYR A 279 7.77 2.18 -13.92
CA TYR A 279 8.49 2.72 -12.77
C TYR A 279 8.13 1.97 -11.49
N TYR A 280 9.06 1.95 -10.52
CA TYR A 280 8.87 1.35 -9.20
C TYR A 280 9.73 2.07 -8.15
N SER A 281 9.46 1.84 -6.85
CA SER A 281 10.32 2.35 -5.78
C SER A 281 11.65 1.61 -5.75
N ALA A 282 12.76 2.30 -5.91
CA ALA A 282 14.10 1.71 -5.96
C ALA A 282 14.51 0.97 -4.67
N SER A 283 13.90 1.31 -3.54
CA SER A 283 14.12 0.63 -2.25
C SER A 283 13.27 -0.63 -2.06
N ASP A 284 12.38 -0.98 -3.00
CA ASP A 284 11.49 -2.14 -2.90
C ASP A 284 11.98 -3.26 -3.84
N SER A 285 12.67 -4.23 -3.27
CA SER A 285 13.23 -5.36 -4.00
C SER A 285 12.16 -6.25 -4.65
N VAL A 286 10.99 -6.38 -4.03
CA VAL A 286 9.86 -7.15 -4.57
C VAL A 286 9.29 -6.49 -5.81
N ARG A 287 9.02 -5.17 -5.75
CA ARG A 287 8.53 -4.43 -6.92
C ARG A 287 9.52 -4.47 -8.07
N GLN A 288 10.82 -4.33 -7.78
CA GLN A 288 11.87 -4.47 -8.79
C GLN A 288 11.82 -5.83 -9.47
N ALA A 289 11.81 -6.91 -8.69
CA ALA A 289 11.86 -8.27 -9.21
C ALA A 289 10.58 -8.65 -9.98
N LEU A 290 9.40 -8.26 -9.49
CA LEU A 290 8.13 -8.45 -10.21
C LEU A 290 8.11 -7.69 -11.53
N THR A 291 8.62 -6.46 -11.55
CA THR A 291 8.68 -5.65 -12.79
C THR A 291 9.65 -6.24 -13.80
N ALA A 292 10.80 -6.72 -13.34
CA ALA A 292 11.78 -7.38 -14.20
C ALA A 292 11.22 -8.67 -14.82
N GLU A 293 10.50 -9.49 -14.03
CA GLU A 293 9.86 -10.70 -14.54
C GLU A 293 8.72 -10.36 -15.51
N PHE A 294 7.90 -9.35 -15.22
CA PHE A 294 6.90 -8.83 -16.16
C PHE A 294 7.55 -8.43 -17.49
N SER A 295 8.62 -7.64 -17.45
CA SER A 295 9.39 -7.25 -18.65
C SER A 295 9.87 -8.48 -19.43
N ASN A 296 10.35 -9.49 -18.74
CA ASN A 296 10.85 -10.71 -19.36
C ASN A 296 9.72 -11.49 -20.08
N GLN A 297 8.57 -11.66 -19.43
CA GLN A 297 7.44 -12.39 -20.00
C GLN A 297 6.81 -11.66 -21.21
N MET A 298 6.75 -10.34 -21.17
CA MET A 298 6.18 -9.54 -22.27
C MET A 298 6.96 -9.66 -23.59
N LYS A 299 8.25 -9.97 -23.54
CA LYS A 299 9.07 -10.23 -24.73
C LYS A 299 8.55 -11.37 -25.58
N ALA A 300 7.90 -12.37 -24.95
CA ALA A 300 7.34 -13.54 -25.67
C ALA A 300 6.26 -13.14 -26.68
N VAL A 301 5.60 -12.00 -26.49
CA VAL A 301 4.55 -11.47 -27.35
C VAL A 301 4.94 -10.19 -28.06
N GLY A 302 6.26 -9.89 -28.13
CA GLY A 302 6.78 -8.73 -28.87
C GLY A 302 6.51 -7.39 -28.20
N ILE A 303 6.34 -7.34 -26.87
CA ILE A 303 6.17 -6.10 -26.13
C ILE A 303 7.49 -5.81 -25.38
N ASN A 304 8.10 -4.65 -25.64
CA ASN A 304 9.33 -4.21 -25.00
C ASN A 304 9.02 -3.36 -23.76
N VAL A 305 9.17 -3.95 -22.58
CA VAL A 305 8.97 -3.24 -21.31
C VAL A 305 10.33 -2.87 -20.74
N LEU A 306 10.63 -1.59 -20.72
CA LEU A 306 11.74 -1.01 -19.97
C LEU A 306 11.30 -0.80 -18.52
N TYR A 307 12.25 -0.71 -17.58
CA TYR A 307 11.89 -0.45 -16.20
C TYR A 307 12.97 0.33 -15.47
N GLU A 308 12.53 1.19 -14.52
CA GLU A 308 13.40 2.09 -13.79
C GLU A 308 12.91 2.27 -12.34
N GLY A 309 13.85 2.16 -11.38
CA GLY A 309 13.60 2.44 -9.98
C GLY A 309 13.78 3.94 -9.68
N LEU A 310 12.78 4.56 -9.03
CA LEU A 310 12.84 5.96 -8.59
C LEU A 310 13.18 6.04 -7.11
N GLY A 311 13.93 7.07 -6.74
CA GLY A 311 14.51 7.22 -5.39
C GLY A 311 13.52 7.67 -4.33
N SER A 312 12.35 8.21 -4.71
CA SER A 312 11.34 8.67 -3.78
C SER A 312 9.92 8.36 -4.24
N TRP A 313 9.00 8.28 -3.30
CA TRP A 313 7.57 8.18 -3.58
C TRP A 313 7.03 9.44 -4.27
N ASP A 314 7.55 10.62 -3.94
CA ASP A 314 7.11 11.88 -4.57
C ASP A 314 7.38 11.85 -6.08
N GLU A 315 8.52 11.31 -6.52
CA GLU A 315 8.81 11.13 -7.95
C GLU A 315 7.83 10.15 -8.61
N LEU A 316 7.48 9.04 -7.93
CA LEU A 316 6.48 8.09 -8.42
C LEU A 316 5.10 8.74 -8.54
N TYR A 317 4.67 9.52 -7.55
CA TYR A 317 3.38 10.22 -7.58
C TYR A 317 3.29 11.22 -8.74
N THR A 318 4.39 11.87 -9.13
CA THR A 318 4.38 12.77 -10.30
C THR A 318 4.09 12.04 -11.60
N LYS A 319 4.32 10.73 -11.67
CA LYS A 319 4.18 9.89 -12.88
C LYS A 319 2.89 9.05 -12.89
N MET A 320 2.15 8.98 -11.79
CA MET A 320 1.09 7.99 -11.60
C MET A 320 -0.07 8.07 -12.60
N TYR A 321 -0.23 9.21 -13.27
CA TYR A 321 -1.29 9.39 -14.27
C TYR A 321 -0.79 9.23 -15.71
N SER A 322 0.52 9.35 -15.96
CA SER A 322 1.11 9.32 -17.30
C SER A 322 1.91 8.06 -17.61
N ASP A 323 2.41 7.38 -16.60
CA ASP A 323 3.33 6.27 -16.79
C ASP A 323 2.86 5.00 -16.07
N PRO A 324 3.19 3.81 -16.59
CA PRO A 324 3.03 2.55 -15.90
C PRO A 324 3.85 2.50 -14.61
N ILE A 325 3.23 2.07 -13.51
CA ILE A 325 3.91 1.97 -12.21
C ILE A 325 3.57 0.66 -11.53
N THR A 326 4.57 0.01 -10.93
CA THR A 326 4.36 -1.13 -10.04
C THR A 326 3.93 -0.63 -8.66
N TRP A 327 2.62 -0.69 -8.42
CA TRP A 327 1.97 -0.30 -7.17
C TRP A 327 1.73 -1.47 -6.23
N GLY A 328 1.20 -1.13 -5.06
CA GLY A 328 0.55 -2.03 -4.12
C GLY A 328 -0.71 -1.40 -3.57
N TRP A 329 -1.70 -2.22 -3.32
CA TRP A 329 -2.93 -1.85 -2.65
C TRP A 329 -3.22 -2.85 -1.54
N GLY A 330 -3.67 -2.35 -0.41
CA GLY A 330 -4.10 -3.17 0.70
C GLY A 330 -5.24 -2.49 1.42
N SER A 331 -6.46 -3.03 1.29
CA SER A 331 -7.61 -2.54 2.02
C SER A 331 -8.48 -3.67 2.50
N ASN A 332 -8.98 -3.54 3.73
CA ASN A 332 -10.01 -4.40 4.31
C ASN A 332 -11.42 -3.89 4.01
N SER A 333 -11.54 -2.82 3.21
CA SER A 333 -12.81 -2.18 2.84
C SER A 333 -13.08 -2.37 1.35
N PRO A 334 -14.33 -2.67 0.93
CA PRO A 334 -14.69 -2.77 -0.49
C PRO A 334 -14.83 -1.41 -1.18
N VAL A 335 -14.63 -0.30 -0.47
CA VAL A 335 -14.89 1.06 -0.95
C VAL A 335 -13.68 2.01 -0.82
N GLU A 336 -12.54 1.49 -0.43
CA GLU A 336 -11.24 2.18 -0.44
C GLU A 336 -10.45 1.86 -1.70
#